data_61ea27b01023d656cb8c8eca27cd22bc
#
_entry.id   61ea27b01023d656cb8c8eca27cd22bc
#
_cell.length_a   1.000
_cell.length_b   1.000
_cell.length_c   1.000
_cell.angle_alpha   90.00
_cell.angle_beta   90.00
_cell.angle_gamma   90.00
#
_symmetry.space_group_name_H-M   'P 1'
#
loop_
_entity.id
_entity.type
_entity.pdbx_description
1 polymer ?
#
loop_
_entity_poly.entity_id
_entity_poly.type
_entity_poly.pdbx_seq_one_letter_code
_entity_poly.pdbx_strand_id
1 'polypeptide(L)'
;FIMNRIGDLGLLIGMFILGSMFSTLDYATLQTAIAGATDLNVPLLSLAALCLFIGACGKSAQIPLYTWLPDAMAGPTPVSALIHAATMVTAGIFMVTRLNFVFDLAPDVQTIIAIVGGVTSLVAATIGLVQTDIKKVLAYSTVSQLGLMFLALGFGAYEVAVFHVIT
;
A
#
# COMPACT_ATOMS: atom_id res chain seq x y z
N PHE A 1 -1.88 13.28 -10.79
CA PHE A 1 -3.29 13.35 -10.37
C PHE A 1 -4.07 12.11 -10.77
N ILE A 2 -4.12 11.72 -12.04
CA ILE A 2 -4.92 10.59 -12.56
C ILE A 2 -4.55 9.27 -11.85
N MET A 3 -3.28 8.94 -11.69
CA MET A 3 -2.82 7.71 -11.04
C MET A 3 -3.31 7.58 -9.60
N ASN A 4 -3.25 8.69 -8.84
CA ASN A 4 -3.78 8.69 -7.47
C ASN A 4 -5.30 8.47 -7.46
N ARG A 5 -6.04 8.98 -8.47
CA ARG A 5 -7.49 8.78 -8.58
C ARG A 5 -7.85 7.33 -8.92
N ILE A 6 -7.04 6.64 -9.71
CA ILE A 6 -7.22 5.19 -9.95
C ILE A 6 -7.05 4.42 -8.63
N GLY A 7 -6.05 4.77 -7.83
CA GLY A 7 -5.89 4.20 -6.49
C GLY A 7 -7.07 4.52 -5.56
N ASP A 8 -7.53 5.79 -5.55
CA ASP A 8 -8.67 6.22 -4.74
C ASP A 8 -9.97 5.47 -5.13
N LEU A 9 -10.17 5.19 -6.42
CA LEU A 9 -11.31 4.39 -6.89
C LEU A 9 -11.24 2.96 -6.33
N GLY A 10 -10.06 2.33 -6.39
CA GLY A 10 -9.87 1.01 -5.80
C GLY A 10 -10.19 0.99 -4.30
N LEU A 11 -9.70 1.98 -3.55
CA LEU A 11 -10.00 2.13 -2.12
C LEU A 11 -11.50 2.24 -1.85
N LEU A 12 -12.21 3.10 -2.60
CA LEU A 12 -13.66 3.29 -2.45
C LEU A 12 -14.44 2.01 -2.72
N ILE A 13 -14.10 1.28 -3.78
CA ILE A 13 -14.75 0.00 -4.09
C ILE A 13 -14.52 -1.00 -2.96
N GLY A 14 -13.28 -1.12 -2.45
CA GLY A 14 -12.95 -1.99 -1.32
C GLY A 14 -13.76 -1.65 -0.06
N MET A 15 -13.88 -0.35 0.27
CA MET A 15 -14.70 0.10 1.40
C MET A 15 -16.19 -0.20 1.20
N PHE A 16 -16.73 -0.02 -0.01
CA PHE A 16 -18.14 -0.34 -0.29
C PHE A 16 -18.42 -1.85 -0.17
N ILE A 17 -17.50 -2.70 -0.63
CA ILE A 17 -17.63 -4.15 -0.47
C ILE A 17 -17.64 -4.52 1.01
N LEU A 18 -16.69 -4.02 1.81
CA LEU A 18 -16.67 -4.27 3.26
C LEU A 18 -17.92 -3.73 3.95
N GLY A 19 -18.34 -2.52 3.62
CA GLY A 19 -19.57 -1.93 4.15
C GLY A 19 -20.83 -2.71 3.79
N SER A 20 -20.90 -3.29 2.59
CA SER A 20 -22.03 -4.13 2.18
C SER A 20 -22.04 -5.50 2.86
N MET A 21 -20.87 -6.06 3.17
CA MET A 21 -20.75 -7.35 3.85
C MET A 21 -21.04 -7.26 5.36
N PHE A 22 -20.53 -6.23 6.02
CA PHE A 22 -20.55 -6.12 7.48
C PHE A 22 -21.45 -5.00 8.01
N SER A 23 -22.02 -4.17 7.12
CA SER A 23 -22.86 -3.01 7.45
C SER A 23 -22.18 -1.99 8.37
N THR A 24 -20.84 -2.03 8.46
CA THR A 24 -20.01 -1.14 9.28
C THR A 24 -18.66 -0.92 8.62
N LEU A 25 -18.07 0.25 8.89
CA LEU A 25 -16.68 0.59 8.52
C LEU A 25 -15.83 0.97 9.73
N ASP A 26 -16.38 0.82 10.94
CA ASP A 26 -15.61 1.04 12.15
C ASP A 26 -14.66 -0.14 12.41
N TYR A 27 -13.39 0.14 12.69
CA TYR A 27 -12.34 -0.87 12.82
C TYR A 27 -12.62 -1.90 13.90
N ALA A 28 -13.08 -1.47 15.08
CA ALA A 28 -13.31 -2.36 16.20
C ALA A 28 -14.48 -3.31 15.94
N THR A 29 -15.57 -2.76 15.41
CA THR A 29 -16.76 -3.55 15.06
C THR A 29 -16.52 -4.45 13.86
N LEU A 30 -15.74 -4.01 12.87
CA LEU A 30 -15.35 -4.82 11.72
C LEU A 30 -14.48 -6.01 12.13
N GLN A 31 -13.50 -5.79 13.02
CA GLN A 31 -12.64 -6.84 13.54
C GLN A 31 -13.44 -7.90 14.32
N THR A 32 -14.37 -7.48 15.17
CA THR A 32 -15.24 -8.39 15.92
C THR A 32 -16.23 -9.13 15.02
N ALA A 33 -16.77 -8.47 14.01
CA ALA A 33 -17.67 -9.06 13.03
C ALA A 33 -16.96 -10.14 12.18
N ILE A 34 -15.74 -9.89 11.74
CA ILE A 34 -14.93 -10.88 11.01
C ILE A 34 -14.55 -12.05 11.89
N ALA A 35 -14.15 -11.81 13.15
CA ALA A 35 -13.80 -12.87 14.09
C ALA A 35 -14.99 -13.76 14.48
N GLY A 36 -16.20 -13.22 14.48
CA GLY A 36 -17.44 -13.93 14.82
C GLY A 36 -18.20 -14.56 13.64
N ALA A 37 -17.78 -14.28 12.42
CA ALA A 37 -18.49 -14.76 11.22
C ALA A 37 -18.12 -16.23 10.92
N THR A 38 -19.12 -17.11 10.96
CA THR A 38 -18.99 -18.54 10.60
C THR A 38 -19.05 -18.80 9.10
N ASP A 39 -19.76 -17.93 8.35
CA ASP A 39 -19.96 -18.05 6.91
C ASP A 39 -19.41 -16.82 6.19
N LEU A 40 -18.07 -16.69 6.14
CA LEU A 40 -17.41 -15.63 5.39
C LEU A 40 -17.39 -15.96 3.89
N ASN A 41 -17.87 -15.03 3.08
CA ASN A 41 -17.66 -15.11 1.63
C ASN A 41 -16.20 -14.72 1.31
N VAL A 42 -15.28 -15.71 1.46
CA VAL A 42 -13.83 -15.51 1.28
C VAL A 42 -13.49 -14.88 -0.08
N PRO A 43 -14.08 -15.31 -1.22
CA PRO A 43 -13.82 -14.67 -2.51
C PRO A 43 -14.14 -13.18 -2.54
N LEU A 44 -15.27 -12.77 -1.93
CA LEU A 44 -15.67 -11.36 -1.89
C LEU A 44 -14.77 -10.55 -0.94
N LEU A 45 -14.35 -11.15 0.18
CA LEU A 45 -13.39 -10.54 1.09
C LEU A 45 -12.01 -10.36 0.43
N SER A 46 -11.55 -11.37 -0.32
CA SER A 46 -10.29 -11.28 -1.09
C SER A 46 -10.38 -10.19 -2.16
N LEU A 47 -11.51 -10.04 -2.83
CA LEU A 47 -11.73 -8.96 -3.79
C LEU A 47 -11.68 -7.59 -3.09
N ALA A 48 -12.30 -7.45 -1.92
CA ALA A 48 -12.23 -6.23 -1.13
C ALA A 48 -10.78 -5.91 -0.71
N ALA A 49 -10.04 -6.89 -0.21
CA ALA A 49 -8.64 -6.74 0.15
C ALA A 49 -7.77 -6.33 -1.05
N LEU A 50 -7.99 -6.93 -2.23
CA LEU A 50 -7.29 -6.55 -3.46
C LEU A 50 -7.60 -5.11 -3.88
N CYS A 51 -8.85 -4.69 -3.81
CA CYS A 51 -9.24 -3.31 -4.12
C CYS A 51 -8.62 -2.31 -3.14
N LEU A 52 -8.58 -2.62 -1.85
CA LEU A 52 -7.88 -1.81 -0.85
C LEU A 52 -6.37 -1.74 -1.15
N PHE A 53 -5.75 -2.84 -1.55
CA PHE A 53 -4.34 -2.86 -1.92
C PHE A 53 -4.06 -2.01 -3.17
N ILE A 54 -4.94 -1.98 -4.18
CA ILE A 54 -4.82 -1.05 -5.33
C ILE A 54 -4.82 0.40 -4.83
N GLY A 55 -5.66 0.73 -3.85
CA GLY A 55 -5.63 2.03 -3.17
C GLY A 55 -4.30 2.33 -2.50
N ALA A 56 -3.73 1.35 -1.80
CA ALA A 56 -2.41 1.45 -1.20
C ALA A 56 -1.31 1.65 -2.25
N CYS A 57 -1.34 0.93 -3.37
CA CYS A 57 -0.40 1.09 -4.48
C CYS A 57 -0.41 2.51 -5.04
N GLY A 58 -1.58 3.14 -5.16
CA GLY A 58 -1.71 4.51 -5.63
C GLY A 58 -1.00 5.52 -4.72
N LYS A 59 -1.19 5.44 -3.42
CA LYS A 59 -0.57 6.36 -2.44
C LYS A 59 0.89 6.03 -2.17
N SER A 60 1.24 4.76 -2.07
CA SER A 60 2.60 4.31 -1.73
C SER A 60 3.48 4.03 -2.96
N ALA A 61 3.08 4.51 -4.13
CA ALA A 61 3.86 4.46 -5.37
C ALA A 61 4.41 3.05 -5.70
N GLN A 62 3.55 2.02 -5.58
CA GLN A 62 3.90 0.67 -6.00
C GLN A 62 3.55 0.44 -7.48
N ILE A 63 4.22 -0.51 -8.12
CA ILE A 63 3.93 -0.88 -9.51
C ILE A 63 2.45 -1.36 -9.60
N PRO A 64 1.70 -0.89 -10.62
CA PRO A 64 2.09 -0.04 -11.75
C PRO A 64 1.95 1.48 -11.52
N LEU A 65 1.54 1.94 -10.33
CA LEU A 65 1.16 3.34 -10.04
C LEU A 65 2.29 4.17 -9.41
N TYR A 66 3.56 3.92 -9.74
CA TYR A 66 4.72 4.55 -9.10
C TYR A 66 5.22 5.83 -9.77
N THR A 67 4.92 6.05 -11.04
CA THR A 67 5.55 7.08 -11.88
C THR A 67 5.25 8.52 -11.46
N TRP A 68 4.19 8.74 -10.69
CA TRP A 68 3.86 10.07 -10.18
C TRP A 68 4.86 10.60 -9.14
N LEU A 69 5.55 9.70 -8.42
CA LEU A 69 6.42 10.08 -7.31
C LEU A 69 7.69 10.83 -7.79
N PRO A 70 8.44 10.34 -8.80
CA PRO A 70 9.54 11.10 -9.38
C PRO A 70 9.12 12.43 -10.02
N ASP A 71 7.93 12.50 -10.60
CA ASP A 71 7.39 13.74 -11.19
C ASP A 71 7.03 14.78 -10.13
N ALA A 72 6.64 14.33 -8.93
CA ALA A 72 6.37 15.21 -7.78
C ALA A 72 7.63 15.97 -7.29
N MET A 73 8.83 15.56 -7.74
CA MET A 73 10.09 16.24 -7.41
C MET A 73 10.27 17.60 -8.10
N ALA A 74 9.43 17.96 -9.06
CA ALA A 74 9.41 19.30 -9.65
C ALA A 74 8.97 20.39 -8.65
N GLY A 75 8.36 20.03 -7.54
CA GLY A 75 7.92 20.94 -6.49
C GLY A 75 9.05 21.47 -5.59
N PRO A 76 8.73 22.44 -4.69
CA PRO A 76 9.66 22.94 -3.69
C PRO A 76 10.18 21.83 -2.77
N THR A 77 11.46 21.86 -2.43
CA THR A 77 12.13 20.82 -1.64
C THR A 77 11.43 20.50 -0.28
N PRO A 78 10.95 21.49 0.51
CA PRO A 78 10.26 21.17 1.76
C PRO A 78 8.96 20.38 1.57
N VAL A 79 8.19 20.68 0.51
CA VAL A 79 6.95 19.96 0.18
C VAL A 79 7.25 18.54 -0.29
N SER A 80 8.27 18.39 -1.14
CA SER A 80 8.72 17.08 -1.59
C SER A 80 9.19 16.21 -0.42
N ALA A 81 9.90 16.78 0.54
CA ALA A 81 10.36 16.06 1.74
C ALA A 81 9.19 15.54 2.58
N LEU A 82 8.15 16.34 2.81
CA LEU A 82 6.95 15.92 3.54
C LEU A 82 6.21 14.78 2.84
N ILE A 83 6.07 14.84 1.53
CA ILE A 83 5.41 13.78 0.74
C ILE A 83 6.15 12.47 0.86
N HIS A 84 7.49 12.49 0.79
CA HIS A 84 8.33 11.30 0.80
C HIS A 84 8.51 10.68 2.18
N ALA A 85 8.70 11.50 3.21
CA ALA A 85 9.09 10.98 4.52
C ALA A 85 7.88 10.66 5.42
N ALA A 86 6.91 11.58 5.53
CA ALA A 86 5.99 11.53 6.67
C ALA A 86 4.54 11.20 6.31
N THR A 87 4.05 11.51 5.10
CA THR A 87 2.59 11.61 4.96
C THR A 87 2.00 10.70 3.90
N MET A 88 2.32 10.89 2.63
CA MET A 88 1.52 10.29 1.57
C MET A 88 1.94 8.86 1.26
N VAL A 89 3.25 8.60 1.21
CA VAL A 89 3.77 7.30 0.79
C VAL A 89 3.70 6.21 1.87
N THR A 90 3.68 6.58 3.14
CA THR A 90 3.54 5.64 4.27
C THR A 90 2.08 5.25 4.53
N ALA A 91 1.12 6.01 4.00
CA ALA A 91 -0.32 5.78 4.22
C ALA A 91 -0.78 4.38 3.80
N GLY A 92 -0.28 3.85 2.67
CA GLY A 92 -0.65 2.50 2.22
C GLY A 92 -0.13 1.41 3.14
N ILE A 93 1.08 1.54 3.66
CA ILE A 93 1.67 0.60 4.63
C ILE A 93 0.86 0.62 5.92
N PHE A 94 0.56 1.81 6.43
CA PHE A 94 -0.26 1.98 7.63
C PHE A 94 -1.65 1.36 7.45
N MET A 95 -2.31 1.58 6.30
CA MET A 95 -3.62 1.02 6.02
C MET A 95 -3.59 -0.52 6.00
N VAL A 96 -2.63 -1.13 5.31
CA VAL A 96 -2.50 -2.60 5.25
C VAL A 96 -2.21 -3.17 6.63
N THR A 97 -1.32 -2.53 7.40
CA THR A 97 -1.01 -2.95 8.77
C THR A 97 -2.23 -2.83 9.68
N ARG A 98 -3.01 -1.76 9.54
CA ARG A 98 -4.20 -1.52 10.37
C ARG A 98 -5.33 -2.49 10.06
N LEU A 99 -5.42 -2.97 8.82
CA LEU A 99 -6.42 -3.92 8.33
C LEU A 99 -5.85 -5.35 8.24
N ASN A 100 -4.82 -5.69 9.03
CA ASN A 100 -4.17 -7.00 9.01
C ASN A 100 -5.19 -8.15 9.06
N PHE A 101 -6.21 -8.06 9.90
CA PHE A 101 -7.26 -9.07 10.06
C PHE A 101 -8.07 -9.34 8.77
N VAL A 102 -8.13 -8.39 7.83
CA VAL A 102 -8.73 -8.60 6.49
C VAL A 102 -7.75 -9.32 5.57
N PHE A 103 -6.48 -8.90 5.59
CA PHE A 103 -5.45 -9.46 4.71
C PHE A 103 -5.02 -10.87 5.14
N ASP A 104 -5.04 -11.20 6.43
CA ASP A 104 -4.71 -12.53 6.95
C ASP A 104 -5.70 -13.61 6.48
N LEU A 105 -6.94 -13.23 6.18
CA LEU A 105 -7.95 -14.11 5.61
C LEU A 105 -7.89 -14.23 4.08
N ALA A 106 -6.99 -13.48 3.44
CA ALA A 106 -6.83 -13.46 1.99
C ALA A 106 -5.38 -13.77 1.57
N PRO A 107 -4.89 -15.02 1.72
CA PRO A 107 -3.50 -15.39 1.46
C PRO A 107 -3.07 -15.15 0.00
N ASP A 108 -4.01 -15.27 -0.95
CA ASP A 108 -3.75 -14.97 -2.35
C ASP A 108 -3.37 -13.50 -2.54
N VAL A 109 -4.06 -12.59 -1.84
CA VAL A 109 -3.78 -11.16 -1.89
C VAL A 109 -2.46 -10.84 -1.20
N GLN A 110 -2.13 -11.49 -0.09
CA GLN A 110 -0.82 -11.35 0.57
C GLN A 110 0.32 -11.75 -0.38
N THR A 111 0.16 -12.84 -1.12
CA THR A 111 1.13 -13.26 -2.12
C THR A 111 1.31 -12.19 -3.22
N ILE A 112 0.21 -11.59 -3.69
CA ILE A 112 0.25 -10.50 -4.68
C ILE A 112 1.00 -9.28 -4.09
N ILE A 113 0.72 -8.91 -2.84
CA ILE A 113 1.41 -7.82 -2.13
C ILE A 113 2.90 -8.08 -2.06
N ALA A 114 3.33 -9.29 -1.70
CA ALA A 114 4.74 -9.67 -1.65
C ALA A 114 5.42 -9.56 -3.01
N ILE A 115 4.79 -10.08 -4.07
CA ILE A 115 5.35 -10.04 -5.43
C ILE A 115 5.46 -8.58 -5.92
N VAL A 116 4.40 -7.79 -5.78
CA VAL A 116 4.39 -6.38 -6.20
C VAL A 116 5.43 -5.59 -5.43
N GLY A 117 5.53 -5.78 -4.11
CA GLY A 117 6.54 -5.12 -3.27
C GLY A 117 7.97 -5.47 -3.70
N GLY A 118 8.27 -6.76 -3.88
CA GLY A 118 9.59 -7.23 -4.30
C GLY A 118 9.98 -6.72 -5.69
N VAL A 119 9.08 -6.82 -6.67
CA VAL A 119 9.31 -6.31 -8.03
C VAL A 119 9.51 -4.80 -8.02
N THR A 120 8.68 -4.06 -7.27
CA THR A 120 8.80 -2.60 -7.15
C THR A 120 10.15 -2.22 -6.57
N SER A 121 10.60 -2.91 -5.52
CA SER A 121 11.90 -2.64 -4.88
C SER A 121 13.05 -2.81 -5.86
N LEU A 122 13.10 -3.92 -6.60
CA LEU A 122 14.16 -4.19 -7.57
C LEU A 122 14.14 -3.20 -8.75
N VAL A 123 12.97 -2.97 -9.33
CA VAL A 123 12.84 -2.06 -10.49
C VAL A 123 13.20 -0.62 -10.07
N ALA A 124 12.72 -0.14 -8.93
CA ALA A 124 13.04 1.20 -8.46
C ALA A 124 14.54 1.35 -8.14
N ALA A 125 15.17 0.35 -7.53
CA ALA A 125 16.60 0.38 -7.25
C ALA A 125 17.43 0.47 -8.55
N THR A 126 17.10 -0.33 -9.57
CA THR A 126 17.81 -0.31 -10.86
C THR A 126 17.63 1.03 -11.59
N ILE A 127 16.42 1.61 -11.58
CA ILE A 127 16.17 2.93 -12.18
C ILE A 127 16.95 4.01 -11.43
N GLY A 128 17.01 3.93 -10.09
CA GLY A 128 17.74 4.87 -9.24
C GLY A 128 19.22 4.99 -9.59
N LEU A 129 19.87 3.89 -10.02
CA LEU A 129 21.29 3.87 -10.41
C LEU A 129 21.60 4.72 -11.66
N VAL A 130 20.63 4.92 -12.53
CA VAL A 130 20.80 5.63 -13.82
C VAL A 130 20.39 7.10 -13.75
N GLN A 131 19.80 7.54 -12.63
CA GLN A 131 19.34 8.92 -12.47
C GLN A 131 20.51 9.88 -12.26
N THR A 132 20.45 11.02 -12.95
CA THR A 132 21.45 12.11 -12.83
C THR A 132 21.03 13.21 -11.86
N ASP A 133 19.75 13.27 -11.52
CA ASP A 133 19.17 14.25 -10.59
C ASP A 133 19.04 13.65 -9.20
N ILE A 134 19.70 14.27 -8.21
CA ILE A 134 19.72 13.80 -6.81
C ILE A 134 18.32 13.65 -6.21
N LYS A 135 17.37 14.53 -6.55
CA LYS A 135 15.99 14.44 -6.09
C LYS A 135 15.31 13.20 -6.64
N LYS A 136 15.56 12.84 -7.90
CA LYS A 136 15.00 11.63 -8.51
C LYS A 136 15.66 10.37 -7.94
N VAL A 137 16.97 10.39 -7.66
CA VAL A 137 17.66 9.29 -6.96
C VAL A 137 17.00 9.00 -5.62
N LEU A 138 16.76 10.04 -4.81
CA LEU A 138 16.08 9.91 -3.52
C LEU A 138 14.64 9.42 -3.66
N ALA A 139 13.92 9.87 -4.69
CA ALA A 139 12.57 9.41 -4.98
C ALA A 139 12.53 7.90 -5.28
N TYR A 140 13.40 7.42 -6.17
CA TYR A 140 13.47 6.00 -6.50
C TYR A 140 13.98 5.14 -5.33
N SER A 141 14.91 5.68 -4.52
CA SER A 141 15.31 5.05 -3.26
C SER A 141 14.11 4.86 -2.32
N THR A 142 13.27 5.89 -2.17
CA THR A 142 12.05 5.80 -1.36
C THR A 142 11.08 4.75 -1.89
N VAL A 143 10.83 4.71 -3.21
CA VAL A 143 9.98 3.68 -3.84
C VAL A 143 10.53 2.28 -3.56
N SER A 144 11.86 2.10 -3.66
CA SER A 144 12.51 0.82 -3.38
C SER A 144 12.32 0.38 -1.93
N GLN A 145 12.51 1.28 -0.97
CA GLN A 145 12.32 0.97 0.45
C GLN A 145 10.86 0.66 0.79
N LEU A 146 9.91 1.41 0.22
CA LEU A 146 8.49 1.09 0.35
C LEU A 146 8.17 -0.29 -0.23
N GLY A 147 8.77 -0.66 -1.34
CA GLY A 147 8.64 -2.00 -1.92
C GLY A 147 9.09 -3.12 -0.96
N LEU A 148 10.20 -2.93 -0.24
CA LEU A 148 10.65 -3.88 0.80
C LEU A 148 9.66 -3.96 1.96
N MET A 149 9.06 -2.84 2.37
CA MET A 149 8.02 -2.84 3.42
C MET A 149 6.77 -3.61 2.97
N PHE A 150 6.33 -3.42 1.71
CA PHE A 150 5.21 -4.21 1.16
C PHE A 150 5.57 -5.69 1.01
N LEU A 151 6.80 -6.02 0.69
CA LEU A 151 7.29 -7.41 0.70
C LEU A 151 7.13 -8.03 2.10
N ALA A 152 7.53 -7.31 3.15
CA ALA A 152 7.37 -7.76 4.54
C ALA A 152 5.89 -7.92 4.93
N LEU A 153 5.03 -6.96 4.52
CA LEU A 153 3.57 -7.05 4.74
C LEU A 153 2.96 -8.27 4.04
N GLY A 154 3.40 -8.60 2.83
CA GLY A 154 2.93 -9.76 2.09
C GLY A 154 3.35 -11.10 2.71
N PHE A 155 4.39 -11.13 3.55
CA PHE A 155 4.75 -12.28 4.38
C PHE A 155 4.09 -12.27 5.76
N GLY A 156 3.18 -11.34 6.03
CA GLY A 156 2.52 -11.19 7.33
C GLY A 156 3.42 -10.61 8.44
N ALA A 157 4.62 -10.13 8.10
CA ALA A 157 5.56 -9.54 9.05
C ALA A 157 5.24 -8.05 9.29
N TYR A 158 4.06 -7.75 9.80
CA TYR A 158 3.57 -6.38 10.01
C TYR A 158 4.47 -5.56 10.95
N GLU A 159 4.98 -6.17 12.01
CA GLU A 159 5.89 -5.52 12.97
C GLU A 159 7.19 -5.07 12.31
N VAL A 160 7.75 -5.92 11.44
CA VAL A 160 8.98 -5.61 10.70
C VAL A 160 8.76 -4.45 9.73
N ALA A 161 7.61 -4.43 9.03
CA ALA A 161 7.26 -3.33 8.13
C ALA A 161 7.12 -2.01 8.89
N VAL A 162 6.42 -2.00 10.04
CA VAL A 162 6.27 -0.80 10.89
C VAL A 162 7.61 -0.36 11.47
N PHE A 163 8.44 -1.29 11.93
CA PHE A 163 9.79 -0.97 12.42
C PHE A 163 10.63 -0.29 11.33
N HIS A 164 10.56 -0.78 10.10
CA HIS A 164 11.28 -0.19 8.98
C HIS A 164 10.75 1.21 8.59
N VAL A 165 9.47 1.50 8.83
CA VAL A 165 8.93 2.86 8.65
C VAL A 165 9.54 3.86 9.65
N ILE A 166 9.83 3.39 10.88
CA ILE A 166 10.36 4.25 11.94
C ILE A 166 11.87 4.50 11.76
N THR A 167 12.61 3.51 11.27
CA THR A 167 14.06 3.59 11.02
C THR A 167 14.41 4.26 9.71
#